data_3ed21a811a0546461741c97671cac743
#
_entry.id   3ed21a811a0546461741c97671cac743
#
_cell.length_a   1.000
_cell.length_b   1.000
_cell.length_c   1.000
_cell.angle_alpha   90.00
_cell.angle_beta   90.00
_cell.angle_gamma   90.00
#
_symmetry.space_group_name_H-M   'P 1'
#
loop_
_entity.id
_entity.type
_entity.pdbx_description
1 polymer ?
#
loop_
_entity_poly.entity_id
_entity_poly.type
_entity_poly.pdbx_seq_one_letter_code
_entity_poly.pdbx_strand_id
1 'polypeptide(L)'
;MAASVVLPWFAFASATGDGANVAFGLFIGAASIVLMAWSFVLAIRLRFLEPIFGGLDSMYRVHRWAGTLAVVAMFLHTSVEPEIEGGIRGASRSLADTAEDLAGTGQTMLCILVALSLVRLFP
;
A
#
# COMPACT_ATOMS: atom_id res chain seq x y z
N MET A 1 10.17 8.30 -4.64
CA MET A 1 8.80 7.88 -4.25
C MET A 1 7.81 7.99 -5.41
N ALA A 2 7.58 9.18 -6.01
CA ALA A 2 6.60 9.32 -7.09
C ALA A 2 6.86 8.39 -8.29
N ALA A 3 8.10 8.27 -8.76
CA ALA A 3 8.44 7.41 -9.90
C ALA A 3 8.17 5.92 -9.66
N SER A 4 8.33 5.42 -8.43
CA SER A 4 8.05 4.03 -8.09
C SER A 4 6.55 3.68 -8.07
N VAL A 5 5.69 4.70 -8.04
CA VAL A 5 4.22 4.54 -8.11
C VAL A 5 3.72 4.72 -9.55
N VAL A 6 4.34 5.61 -10.33
CA VAL A 6 3.94 5.90 -11.71
C VAL A 6 4.26 4.75 -12.67
N LEU A 7 5.41 4.08 -12.48
CA LEU A 7 5.81 2.95 -13.32
C LEU A 7 4.82 1.77 -13.26
N PRO A 8 4.36 1.31 -12.09
CA PRO A 8 3.30 0.30 -12.00
C PRO A 8 2.01 0.70 -12.71
N TRP A 9 1.63 1.98 -12.68
CA TRP A 9 0.45 2.48 -13.36
C TRP A 9 0.47 2.18 -14.86
N PHE A 10 1.55 2.51 -15.55
CA PHE A 10 1.67 2.25 -16.97
C PHE A 10 1.70 0.75 -17.29
N ALA A 11 2.37 -0.05 -16.46
CA ALA A 11 2.41 -1.49 -16.62
C ALA A 11 1.02 -2.12 -16.47
N PHE A 12 0.25 -1.74 -15.46
CA PHE A 12 -1.11 -2.24 -15.24
C PHE A 12 -2.10 -1.72 -16.28
N ALA A 13 -2.03 -0.45 -16.65
CA ALA A 13 -2.91 0.13 -17.67
C ALA A 13 -2.70 -0.50 -19.05
N SER A 14 -1.50 -0.95 -19.38
CA SER A 14 -1.21 -1.65 -20.64
C SER A 14 -1.55 -3.15 -20.61
N ALA A 15 -1.55 -3.77 -19.44
CA ALA A 15 -1.73 -5.22 -19.33
C ALA A 15 -3.19 -5.66 -19.16
N THR A 16 -4.05 -4.80 -18.60
CA THR A 16 -5.37 -5.26 -18.18
C THR A 16 -6.41 -5.28 -19.29
N GLY A 17 -6.31 -4.46 -20.33
CA GLY A 17 -7.36 -4.38 -21.37
C GLY A 17 -8.77 -4.16 -20.82
N ASP A 18 -8.93 -4.26 -19.49
CA ASP A 18 -10.16 -4.13 -18.74
C ASP A 18 -10.43 -2.66 -18.42
N GLY A 19 -11.68 -2.33 -18.10
CA GLY A 19 -12.10 -0.96 -17.93
C GLY A 19 -11.25 -0.13 -16.95
N ALA A 20 -11.32 1.19 -17.08
CA ALA A 20 -10.54 2.15 -16.29
C ALA A 20 -10.65 1.95 -14.76
N ASN A 21 -11.78 1.41 -14.28
CA ASN A 21 -12.01 1.15 -12.86
C ASN A 21 -11.09 0.04 -12.30
N VAL A 22 -10.85 -1.03 -13.08
CA VAL A 22 -9.97 -2.13 -12.70
C VAL A 22 -8.53 -1.65 -12.65
N ALA A 23 -8.09 -0.91 -13.67
CA ALA A 23 -6.75 -0.33 -13.71
C ALA A 23 -6.52 0.64 -12.54
N PHE A 24 -7.52 1.44 -12.18
CA PHE A 24 -7.47 2.35 -11.05
C PHE A 24 -7.39 1.61 -9.71
N GLY A 25 -8.21 0.56 -9.51
CA GLY A 25 -8.17 -0.28 -8.32
C GLY A 25 -6.79 -0.94 -8.13
N LEU A 26 -6.24 -1.54 -9.19
CA LEU A 26 -4.90 -2.15 -9.15
C LEU A 26 -3.80 -1.12 -8.88
N PHE A 27 -3.89 0.07 -9.48
CA PHE A 27 -2.94 1.14 -9.22
C PHE A 27 -2.94 1.58 -7.76
N ILE A 28 -4.11 1.80 -7.16
CA ILE A 28 -4.24 2.20 -5.75
C ILE A 28 -3.73 1.10 -4.82
N GLY A 29 -4.02 -0.18 -5.13
CA GLY A 29 -3.49 -1.31 -4.37
C GLY A 29 -1.96 -1.36 -4.42
N ALA A 30 -1.37 -1.27 -5.60
CA ALA A 30 0.08 -1.22 -5.76
C ALA A 30 0.70 0.00 -5.08
N ALA A 31 0.06 1.17 -5.16
CA ALA A 31 0.50 2.38 -4.49
C ALA A 31 0.50 2.24 -2.97
N SER A 32 -0.52 1.60 -2.39
CA SER A 32 -0.58 1.34 -0.94
C SER A 32 0.58 0.48 -0.46
N ILE A 33 0.91 -0.59 -1.20
CA ILE A 33 2.04 -1.48 -0.88
C ILE A 33 3.37 -0.73 -0.96
N VAL A 34 3.60 0.06 -2.01
CA VAL A 34 4.83 0.86 -2.18
C VAL A 34 4.98 1.89 -1.06
N LEU A 35 3.91 2.61 -0.71
CA LEU A 35 3.92 3.58 0.38
C LEU A 35 4.18 2.91 1.73
N MET A 36 3.61 1.73 1.96
CA MET A 36 3.84 0.95 3.17
C MET A 36 5.29 0.49 3.26
N ALA A 37 5.86 -0.03 2.16
CA ALA A 37 7.27 -0.42 2.10
C ALA A 37 8.20 0.77 2.40
N TRP A 38 7.94 1.95 1.84
CA TRP A 38 8.68 3.17 2.15
C TRP A 38 8.53 3.60 3.60
N SER A 39 7.33 3.47 4.16
CA SER A 39 7.09 3.75 5.57
C SER A 39 7.96 2.86 6.47
N PHE A 40 8.06 1.56 6.17
CA PHE A 40 8.96 0.66 6.91
C PHE A 40 10.43 1.01 6.75
N VAL A 41 10.89 1.31 5.54
CA VAL A 41 12.28 1.72 5.28
C VAL A 41 12.64 2.97 6.09
N LEU A 42 11.75 3.94 6.17
CA LEU A 42 11.95 5.15 6.95
C LEU A 42 11.91 4.89 8.48
N ALA A 43 11.11 3.90 8.92
CA ALA A 43 11.03 3.50 10.32
C ALA A 43 12.33 2.86 10.84
N ILE A 44 13.07 2.15 9.99
CA ILE A 44 14.35 1.52 10.32
C ILE A 44 15.47 2.55 10.61
N ARG A 45 15.26 3.82 10.24
CA ARG A 45 16.21 4.93 10.48
C ARG A 45 17.61 4.65 9.94
N LEU A 46 17.69 4.25 8.68
CA LEU A 46 18.96 4.00 8.02
C LEU A 46 19.78 5.30 7.94
N ARG A 47 20.97 5.30 8.56
CA ARG A 47 21.87 6.47 8.66
C ARG A 47 22.21 7.12 7.32
N PHE A 48 22.25 6.34 6.23
CA PHE A 48 22.56 6.88 4.91
C PHE A 48 21.38 7.64 4.28
N LEU A 49 20.15 7.42 4.76
CA LEU A 49 18.97 8.14 4.29
C LEU A 49 18.81 9.50 4.97
N GLU A 50 19.36 9.67 6.16
CA GLU A 50 19.24 10.89 6.95
C GLU A 50 19.66 12.16 6.19
N PRO A 51 20.85 12.20 5.53
CA PRO A 51 21.25 13.36 4.76
C PRO A 51 20.38 13.62 3.52
N ILE A 52 19.80 12.57 2.93
CA ILE A 52 18.94 12.66 1.75
C ILE A 52 17.60 13.33 2.10
N PHE A 53 17.08 13.07 3.29
CA PHE A 53 15.81 13.62 3.76
C PHE A 53 15.96 14.92 4.56
N GLY A 54 17.18 15.40 4.78
CA GLY A 54 17.43 16.64 5.51
C GLY A 54 17.30 16.53 7.03
N GLY A 55 17.54 15.31 7.57
CA GLY A 55 17.57 15.05 9.00
C GLY A 55 16.43 14.16 9.51
N LEU A 56 16.55 13.70 10.75
CA LEU A 56 15.61 12.77 11.39
C LEU A 56 14.17 13.30 11.49
N ASP A 57 14.02 14.61 11.74
CA ASP A 57 12.71 15.24 11.86
C ASP A 57 11.94 15.21 10.54
N SER A 58 12.63 15.52 9.46
CA SER A 58 12.07 15.44 8.11
C SER A 58 11.72 13.99 7.72
N MET A 59 12.59 13.05 8.06
CA MET A 59 12.39 11.63 7.83
C MET A 59 11.15 11.10 8.59
N TYR A 60 10.95 11.52 9.84
CA TYR A 60 9.76 11.19 10.63
C TYR A 60 8.49 11.79 10.01
N ARG A 61 8.55 13.00 9.52
CA ARG A 61 7.43 13.66 8.84
C ARG A 61 7.02 12.92 7.56
N VAL A 62 8.01 12.53 6.75
CA VAL A 62 7.77 11.75 5.53
C VAL A 62 7.22 10.36 5.86
N HIS A 63 7.75 9.68 6.88
CA HIS A 63 7.22 8.41 7.38
C HIS A 63 5.74 8.53 7.76
N ARG A 64 5.38 9.55 8.53
CA ARG A 64 3.99 9.79 8.96
C ARG A 64 3.06 9.99 7.76
N TRP A 65 3.47 10.82 6.79
CA TRP A 65 2.69 11.04 5.57
C TRP A 65 2.57 9.78 4.71
N ALA A 66 3.68 9.07 4.50
CA ALA A 66 3.69 7.83 3.73
C ALA A 66 2.77 6.77 4.36
N GLY A 67 2.84 6.59 5.68
CA GLY A 67 1.97 5.67 6.41
C GLY A 67 0.50 6.06 6.33
N THR A 68 0.17 7.34 6.50
CA THR A 68 -1.22 7.82 6.40
C THR A 68 -1.77 7.60 4.99
N LEU A 69 -1.00 7.97 3.95
CA LEU A 69 -1.40 7.78 2.56
C LEU A 69 -1.53 6.29 2.20
N ALA A 70 -0.66 5.41 2.74
CA ALA A 70 -0.76 3.97 2.55
C ALA A 70 -2.09 3.41 3.09
N VAL A 71 -2.48 3.82 4.30
CA VAL A 71 -3.74 3.40 4.92
C VAL A 71 -4.94 3.90 4.13
N VAL A 72 -4.95 5.18 3.72
CA VAL A 72 -6.03 5.75 2.90
C VAL A 72 -6.12 5.01 1.56
N ALA A 73 -5.00 4.78 0.89
CA ALA A 73 -4.96 4.05 -0.39
C ALA A 73 -5.45 2.60 -0.22
N MET A 74 -5.12 1.94 0.88
CA MET A 74 -5.61 0.59 1.19
C MET A 74 -7.14 0.58 1.33
N PHE A 75 -7.72 1.52 2.09
CA PHE A 75 -9.18 1.61 2.23
C PHE A 75 -9.88 1.94 0.91
N LEU A 76 -9.29 2.82 0.10
CA LEU A 76 -9.82 3.10 -1.24
C LEU A 76 -9.75 1.87 -2.13
N HIS A 77 -8.66 1.10 -2.09
CA HIS A 77 -8.51 -0.14 -2.85
C HIS A 77 -9.59 -1.16 -2.49
N THR A 78 -9.84 -1.36 -1.20
CA THR A 78 -10.87 -2.30 -0.73
C THR A 78 -12.30 -1.81 -1.01
N SER A 79 -12.50 -0.50 -1.20
CA SER A 79 -13.80 0.09 -1.56
C SER A 79 -14.09 0.02 -3.06
N VAL A 80 -13.05 -0.03 -3.89
CA VAL A 80 -13.15 -0.24 -5.33
C VAL A 80 -12.90 -1.72 -5.57
N GLU A 81 -13.88 -2.57 -5.34
CA GLU A 81 -13.79 -4.00 -5.66
C GLU A 81 -13.68 -4.15 -7.19
N PRO A 82 -12.51 -4.45 -7.74
CA PRO A 82 -12.42 -4.79 -9.15
C PRO A 82 -12.96 -6.21 -9.29
N GLU A 83 -14.19 -6.37 -9.76
CA GLU A 83 -14.67 -7.65 -10.27
C GLU A 83 -13.81 -8.01 -11.49
N ILE A 84 -12.74 -8.72 -11.26
CA ILE A 84 -11.94 -9.33 -12.32
C ILE A 84 -12.69 -10.58 -12.72
N GLU A 85 -13.63 -10.44 -13.68
CA GLU A 85 -14.29 -11.57 -14.28
C GLU A 85 -13.25 -12.51 -14.91
N GLY A 86 -13.08 -13.68 -14.28
CA GLY A 86 -12.22 -14.74 -14.80
C GLY A 86 -10.97 -15.05 -13.98
N GLY A 87 -10.69 -14.32 -12.91
CA GLY A 87 -9.55 -14.56 -12.04
C GLY A 87 -8.19 -14.45 -12.75
N ILE A 88 -7.11 -14.51 -12.00
CA ILE A 88 -5.77 -14.64 -12.57
C ILE A 88 -5.69 -16.01 -13.24
N ARG A 89 -5.56 -16.06 -14.57
CA ARG A 89 -5.42 -17.29 -15.31
C ARG A 89 -4.30 -18.14 -14.72
N GLY A 90 -4.64 -19.29 -14.11
CA GLY A 90 -3.69 -20.25 -13.54
C GLY A 90 -3.57 -20.24 -12.01
N ALA A 91 -4.20 -19.34 -11.29
CA ALA A 91 -4.28 -19.44 -9.84
C ALA A 91 -5.34 -20.48 -9.44
N SER A 92 -4.98 -21.46 -8.62
CA SER A 92 -5.98 -22.36 -8.04
C SER A 92 -6.89 -21.56 -7.09
N ARG A 93 -8.19 -21.93 -7.04
CA ARG A 93 -9.14 -21.28 -6.10
C ARG A 93 -8.63 -21.28 -4.66
N SER A 94 -7.98 -22.35 -4.23
CA SER A 94 -7.42 -22.46 -2.88
C SER A 94 -6.33 -21.43 -2.59
N LEU A 95 -5.55 -21.00 -3.58
CA LEU A 95 -4.55 -19.94 -3.42
C LEU A 95 -5.21 -18.56 -3.35
N ALA A 96 -6.28 -18.34 -4.12
CA ALA A 96 -7.04 -17.10 -4.07
C ALA A 96 -7.71 -16.91 -2.69
N ASP A 97 -8.38 -17.96 -2.21
CA ASP A 97 -9.04 -17.97 -0.89
C ASP A 97 -8.01 -17.72 0.24
N THR A 98 -6.84 -18.38 0.18
CA THR A 98 -5.77 -18.16 1.16
C THR A 98 -5.20 -16.74 1.09
N ALA A 99 -5.07 -16.17 -0.11
CA ALA A 99 -4.59 -14.81 -0.29
C ALA A 99 -5.59 -13.78 0.26
N GLU A 100 -6.90 -14.01 0.09
CA GLU A 100 -7.96 -13.17 0.63
C GLU A 100 -7.96 -13.20 2.17
N ASP A 101 -7.88 -14.38 2.78
CA ASP A 101 -7.77 -14.54 4.24
C ASP A 101 -6.53 -13.85 4.82
N LEU A 102 -5.39 -13.98 4.15
CA LEU A 102 -4.15 -13.31 4.56
C LEU A 102 -4.25 -11.79 4.41
N ALA A 103 -4.86 -11.31 3.34
CA ALA A 103 -5.09 -9.88 3.12
C ALA A 103 -6.00 -9.29 4.20
N GLY A 104 -7.10 -9.95 4.53
CA GLY A 104 -8.02 -9.55 5.59
C GLY A 104 -7.35 -9.53 6.97
N THR A 105 -6.55 -10.55 7.27
CA THR A 105 -5.77 -10.61 8.51
C THR A 105 -4.74 -9.47 8.56
N GLY A 106 -4.02 -9.25 7.49
CA GLY A 106 -3.03 -8.16 7.37
C GLY A 106 -3.66 -6.78 7.54
N GLN A 107 -4.81 -6.56 6.93
CA GLN A 107 -5.58 -5.32 7.08
C GLN A 107 -6.02 -5.08 8.52
N THR A 108 -6.53 -6.11 9.19
CA THR A 108 -6.95 -6.03 10.60
C THR A 108 -5.76 -5.70 11.51
N MET A 109 -4.63 -6.36 11.34
CA MET A 109 -3.41 -6.09 12.10
C MET A 109 -2.92 -4.66 11.87
N LEU A 110 -2.94 -4.18 10.63
CA LEU A 110 -2.56 -2.80 10.31
C LEU A 110 -3.47 -1.78 10.99
N CYS A 111 -4.79 -2.01 10.98
CA CYS A 111 -5.75 -1.15 11.67
C CYS A 111 -5.50 -1.10 13.18
N ILE A 112 -5.20 -2.24 13.79
CA ILE A 112 -4.85 -2.32 15.23
C ILE A 112 -3.57 -1.53 15.51
N LEU A 113 -2.53 -1.68 14.71
CA LEU A 113 -1.26 -0.96 14.87
C LEU A 113 -1.44 0.55 14.74
N VAL A 114 -2.23 0.98 13.77
CA VAL A 114 -2.55 2.41 13.56
C VAL A 114 -3.34 2.94 14.76
N ALA A 115 -4.36 2.22 15.21
CA ALA A 115 -5.15 2.61 16.38
C ALA A 115 -4.28 2.73 17.64
N LEU A 116 -3.40 1.76 17.90
CA LEU A 116 -2.47 1.81 19.03
C LEU A 116 -1.48 2.97 18.92
N SER A 117 -1.01 3.28 17.71
CA SER A 117 -0.14 4.42 17.47
C SER A 117 -0.85 5.75 17.76
N LEU A 118 -2.13 5.87 17.39
CA LEU A 118 -2.93 7.06 17.67
C LEU A 118 -3.21 7.21 19.17
N VAL A 119 -3.56 6.12 19.86
CA VAL A 119 -3.82 6.16 21.33
C VAL A 119 -2.54 6.58 22.09
N ARG A 120 -1.38 6.19 21.64
CA ARG A 120 -0.09 6.56 22.27
C ARG A 120 0.31 8.03 22.01
N LEU A 121 -0.30 8.67 21.02
CA LEU A 121 -0.06 10.08 20.69
C LEU A 121 -0.86 11.04 21.61
N PHE A 122 -1.87 10.52 22.29
CA PHE A 122 -2.64 11.27 23.31
C PHE A 122 -2.23 10.77 24.70
N PRO A 123 -1.35 11.53 25.42
CA PRO A 123 -1.02 11.23 26.81
C PRO A 123 -2.21 11.42 27.73
#